data_b47b71cb7fb2dd90cab9669c0ea1e805
#
_entry.id   b47b71cb7fb2dd90cab9669c0ea1e805
#
_cell.length_a   1.000
_cell.length_b   1.000
_cell.length_c   1.000
_cell.angle_alpha   90.00
_cell.angle_beta   90.00
_cell.angle_gamma   90.00
#
_symmetry.space_group_name_H-M   'P 1'
#
loop_
_entity.id
_entity.type
_entity.pdbx_description
1 polymer ?
#
loop_
_entity_poly.entity_id
_entity_poly.type
_entity_poly.pdbx_seq_one_letter_code
_entity_poly.pdbx_strand_id
1 'polypeptide(L)'
;MISFLQRDISIPSRQGLKKLSSKQQEKLIQLLYNLLSNGFNLTEVIAFLRKSQLLLPVYVTSMEASLLKGNGLADMLAALGYSDAVMTQINLADKHGNIKLTLEKIQDYLSQFRQIKRKTIEAVTYPIILLGFLVVIMLGLRHYLIPQLESQNALTDLLLHLPHYFLGFCLLLLSLIGSFYLYARSCSRLRLFSQLSYYPIIGSLLRQYLTAYYAREWGNLIGQGLELITILEMMSNEKSQLMRELAKDIKQSLLAGQSFHQRVAAYPFFKKELSLMIEYGDIKSKLGQELDIYSQESWETFFSQLNRATQWIQPIIFLVVAVVIVMIYAAILLPIYQHMGDVF
;
A
#
# COMPACT_ATOMS: atom_id res chain seq x y z
N MET A 1 24.60 45.93 -21.31
CA MET A 1 24.32 45.27 -20.02
C MET A 1 22.82 45.25 -19.74
N ILE A 2 21.95 45.01 -20.74
CA ILE A 2 20.47 44.93 -20.66
C ILE A 2 19.94 43.74 -21.49
N SER A 3 20.79 42.77 -21.86
CA SER A 3 20.32 41.60 -22.66
C SER A 3 20.24 40.28 -21.89
N PHE A 4 20.28 40.33 -20.52
CA PHE A 4 20.30 39.13 -19.66
C PHE A 4 18.95 38.90 -18.93
N LEU A 5 17.97 39.78 -19.13
CA LEU A 5 16.67 39.71 -18.47
C LEU A 5 15.51 39.29 -19.39
N GLN A 6 15.80 38.86 -20.60
CA GLN A 6 14.81 38.26 -21.51
C GLN A 6 15.14 36.81 -21.84
N ARG A 7 15.56 36.02 -20.87
CA ARG A 7 15.40 34.56 -20.98
C ARG A 7 14.01 34.23 -20.57
N ASP A 8 13.16 34.05 -21.57
CA ASP A 8 11.91 33.35 -21.43
C ASP A 8 12.13 32.09 -20.59
N ILE A 9 11.62 32.13 -19.38
CA ILE A 9 11.38 30.91 -18.60
C ILE A 9 10.24 30.22 -19.33
N SER A 10 10.56 29.51 -20.38
CA SER A 10 9.67 28.52 -20.97
C SER A 10 9.51 27.41 -19.91
N ILE A 11 8.50 27.57 -19.09
CA ILE A 11 7.98 26.54 -18.22
C ILE A 11 7.63 25.37 -19.12
N PRO A 12 8.27 24.18 -18.97
CA PRO A 12 7.90 23.04 -19.79
C PRO A 12 6.43 22.71 -19.52
N SER A 13 5.57 22.92 -20.49
CA SER A 13 4.14 22.63 -20.47
C SER A 13 3.89 21.11 -20.56
N ARG A 14 4.32 20.37 -19.56
CA ARG A 14 3.95 18.99 -19.25
C ARG A 14 3.83 18.80 -17.74
N GLN A 15 3.18 19.71 -17.06
CA GLN A 15 2.65 19.44 -15.73
C GLN A 15 1.30 18.75 -15.90
N GLY A 16 1.32 17.43 -16.02
CA GLY A 16 0.16 16.64 -15.70
C GLY A 16 -0.29 17.03 -14.29
N LEU A 17 -1.58 17.31 -14.10
CA LEU A 17 -2.15 17.63 -12.79
C LEU A 17 -1.61 16.67 -11.74
N LYS A 18 -1.12 17.20 -10.63
CA LYS A 18 -0.68 16.35 -9.51
C LYS A 18 -1.88 15.52 -9.06
N LYS A 19 -1.70 14.22 -8.94
CA LYS A 19 -2.77 13.31 -8.48
C LYS A 19 -3.32 13.77 -7.15
N LEU A 20 -4.64 13.68 -6.96
CA LEU A 20 -5.29 13.94 -5.68
C LEU A 20 -4.76 12.94 -4.63
N SER A 21 -4.58 13.42 -3.40
CA SER A 21 -4.27 12.54 -2.26
C SER A 21 -5.44 11.59 -1.99
N SER A 22 -5.16 10.42 -1.41
CA SER A 22 -6.21 9.41 -1.10
C SER A 22 -7.36 10.00 -0.26
N LYS A 23 -7.06 10.96 0.65
CA LYS A 23 -8.06 11.66 1.45
C LYS A 23 -8.97 12.56 0.59
N GLN A 24 -8.39 13.24 -0.39
CA GLN A 24 -9.14 14.11 -1.31
C GLN A 24 -9.95 13.29 -2.30
N GLN A 25 -9.41 12.16 -2.78
CA GLN A 25 -10.13 11.23 -3.65
C GLN A 25 -11.39 10.69 -2.98
N GLU A 26 -11.27 10.21 -1.74
CA GLU A 26 -12.41 9.73 -0.97
C GLU A 26 -13.46 10.82 -0.73
N LYS A 27 -13.03 12.02 -0.28
CA LYS A 27 -13.94 13.13 -0.05
C LYS A 27 -14.67 13.57 -1.32
N LEU A 28 -14.00 13.54 -2.46
CA LEU A 28 -14.62 13.89 -3.74
C LEU A 28 -15.66 12.85 -4.15
N ILE A 29 -15.36 11.55 -4.02
CA ILE A 29 -16.34 10.49 -4.31
C ILE A 29 -17.54 10.59 -3.35
N GLN A 30 -17.31 10.81 -2.06
CA GLN A 30 -18.39 11.02 -1.09
C GLN A 30 -19.29 12.20 -1.48
N LEU A 31 -18.69 13.30 -1.89
CA LEU A 31 -19.44 14.48 -2.33
C LEU A 31 -20.22 14.21 -3.63
N LEU A 32 -19.61 13.53 -4.61
CA LEU A 32 -20.26 13.10 -5.82
C LEU A 32 -21.45 12.17 -5.52
N TYR A 33 -21.26 11.18 -4.64
CA TYR A 33 -22.33 10.31 -4.17
C TYR A 33 -23.49 11.10 -3.56
N ASN A 34 -23.18 12.00 -2.63
CA ASN A 34 -24.20 12.79 -1.95
C ASN A 34 -24.99 13.68 -2.91
N LEU A 35 -24.30 14.43 -3.79
CA LEU A 35 -24.97 15.36 -4.70
C LEU A 35 -25.77 14.62 -5.77
N LEU A 36 -25.19 13.61 -6.43
CA LEU A 36 -25.89 12.83 -7.47
C LEU A 36 -27.05 12.01 -6.89
N SER A 37 -26.94 11.54 -5.64
CA SER A 37 -28.04 10.86 -4.95
C SER A 37 -29.19 11.80 -4.62
N ASN A 38 -28.92 13.08 -4.39
CA ASN A 38 -29.94 14.10 -4.18
C ASN A 38 -30.48 14.72 -5.50
N GLY A 39 -30.12 14.17 -6.64
CA GLY A 39 -30.68 14.57 -7.94
C GLY A 39 -29.93 15.69 -8.66
N PHE A 40 -28.79 16.16 -8.14
CA PHE A 40 -27.94 17.11 -8.84
C PHE A 40 -27.34 16.47 -10.09
N ASN A 41 -27.22 17.22 -11.17
CA ASN A 41 -26.51 16.81 -12.37
C ASN A 41 -25.01 17.18 -12.28
N LEU A 42 -24.19 16.64 -13.21
CA LEU A 42 -22.73 16.87 -13.19
C LEU A 42 -22.33 18.34 -13.31
N THR A 43 -23.10 19.14 -14.06
CA THR A 43 -22.85 20.59 -14.21
C THR A 43 -23.06 21.32 -12.89
N GLU A 44 -24.13 20.99 -12.17
CA GLU A 44 -24.44 21.54 -10.86
C GLU A 44 -23.39 21.12 -9.81
N VAL A 45 -22.91 19.87 -9.89
CA VAL A 45 -21.83 19.37 -9.03
C VAL A 45 -20.54 20.16 -9.24
N ILE A 46 -20.16 20.44 -10.50
CA ILE A 46 -18.97 21.24 -10.81
C ILE A 46 -19.14 22.68 -10.33
N ALA A 47 -20.32 23.27 -10.55
CA ALA A 47 -20.64 24.61 -10.05
C ALA A 47 -20.54 24.67 -8.50
N PHE A 48 -21.04 23.65 -7.81
CA PHE A 48 -20.90 23.51 -6.36
C PHE A 48 -19.43 23.40 -5.92
N LEU A 49 -18.64 22.57 -6.60
CA LEU A 49 -17.19 22.40 -6.30
C LEU A 49 -16.44 23.72 -6.47
N ARG A 50 -16.79 24.52 -7.49
CA ARG A 50 -16.22 25.85 -7.72
C ARG A 50 -16.56 26.81 -6.59
N LYS A 51 -17.83 26.83 -6.16
CA LYS A 51 -18.31 27.75 -5.10
C LYS A 51 -17.81 27.35 -3.71
N SER A 52 -17.74 26.06 -3.43
CA SER A 52 -17.36 25.52 -2.11
C SER A 52 -15.85 25.54 -1.82
N GLN A 53 -15.02 25.74 -2.84
CA GLN A 53 -13.54 25.70 -2.75
C GLN A 53 -12.98 24.44 -2.08
N LEU A 54 -13.73 23.33 -2.09
CA LEU A 54 -13.32 22.03 -1.52
C LEU A 54 -12.15 21.39 -2.28
N LEU A 55 -11.98 21.74 -3.53
CA LEU A 55 -10.86 21.36 -4.38
C LEU A 55 -10.13 22.61 -4.88
N LEU A 56 -8.83 22.45 -5.14
CA LEU A 56 -8.06 23.52 -5.78
C LEU A 56 -8.67 23.89 -7.16
N PRO A 57 -8.73 25.17 -7.51
CA PRO A 57 -9.36 25.64 -8.77
C PRO A 57 -8.87 24.90 -10.01
N VAL A 58 -7.59 24.51 -10.05
CA VAL A 58 -6.99 23.78 -11.18
C VAL A 58 -7.70 22.45 -11.46
N TYR A 59 -8.12 21.71 -10.42
CA TYR A 59 -8.86 20.45 -10.59
C TYR A 59 -10.27 20.69 -11.08
N VAL A 60 -10.95 21.70 -10.55
CA VAL A 60 -12.32 22.05 -10.93
C VAL A 60 -12.35 22.52 -12.40
N THR A 61 -11.39 23.35 -12.82
CA THR A 61 -11.24 23.78 -14.20
C THR A 61 -10.98 22.61 -15.15
N SER A 62 -10.17 21.61 -14.71
CA SER A 62 -9.94 20.39 -15.50
C SER A 62 -11.20 19.55 -15.66
N MET A 63 -12.00 19.40 -14.60
CA MET A 63 -13.28 18.69 -14.65
C MET A 63 -14.28 19.40 -15.57
N GLU A 64 -14.37 20.73 -15.48
CA GLU A 64 -15.21 21.54 -16.33
C GLU A 64 -14.82 21.45 -17.81
N ALA A 65 -13.53 21.56 -18.10
CA ALA A 65 -13.02 21.40 -19.47
C ALA A 65 -13.30 19.99 -20.03
N SER A 66 -13.30 18.97 -19.21
CA SER A 66 -13.67 17.61 -19.58
C SER A 66 -15.18 17.49 -19.86
N LEU A 67 -16.01 18.09 -19.02
CA LEU A 67 -17.47 18.12 -19.22
C LEU A 67 -17.87 18.86 -20.49
N LEU A 68 -17.24 20.01 -20.75
CA LEU A 68 -17.49 20.80 -21.98
C LEU A 68 -17.12 20.04 -23.26
N LYS A 69 -16.20 19.06 -23.18
CA LYS A 69 -15.88 18.17 -24.30
C LYS A 69 -16.87 17.01 -24.45
N GLY A 70 -17.89 16.94 -23.62
CA GLY A 70 -18.87 15.86 -23.62
C GLY A 70 -18.37 14.56 -22.97
N ASN A 71 -17.27 14.61 -22.20
CA ASN A 71 -16.74 13.45 -21.53
C ASN A 71 -17.60 13.08 -20.30
N GLY A 72 -17.69 11.78 -20.01
CA GLY A 72 -18.40 11.26 -18.84
C GLY A 72 -17.66 11.49 -17.51
N LEU A 73 -18.30 11.12 -16.42
CA LEU A 73 -17.73 11.23 -15.06
C LEU A 73 -16.40 10.47 -14.93
N ALA A 74 -16.28 9.32 -15.58
CA ALA A 74 -15.06 8.53 -15.57
C ALA A 74 -13.85 9.31 -16.10
N ASP A 75 -13.97 9.91 -17.28
CA ASP A 75 -12.88 10.68 -17.91
C ASP A 75 -12.48 11.90 -17.07
N MET A 76 -13.44 12.55 -16.42
CA MET A 76 -13.17 13.64 -15.49
C MET A 76 -12.32 13.18 -14.30
N LEU A 77 -12.63 12.02 -13.74
CA LEU A 77 -11.90 11.48 -12.60
C LEU A 77 -10.54 10.88 -12.99
N ALA A 78 -10.37 10.38 -14.24
CA ALA A 78 -9.09 9.90 -14.76
C ALA A 78 -8.00 10.96 -14.66
N ALA A 79 -8.33 12.20 -15.03
CA ALA A 79 -7.42 13.34 -14.96
C ALA A 79 -6.97 13.65 -13.52
N LEU A 80 -7.75 13.26 -12.52
CA LEU A 80 -7.49 13.47 -11.08
C LEU A 80 -6.65 12.36 -10.45
N GLY A 81 -6.35 11.28 -11.19
CA GLY A 81 -5.44 10.22 -10.78
C GLY A 81 -6.09 9.07 -10.01
N TYR A 82 -7.38 8.85 -10.20
CA TYR A 82 -8.03 7.62 -9.75
C TYR A 82 -7.49 6.40 -10.50
N SER A 83 -7.66 5.20 -9.90
CA SER A 83 -7.20 3.95 -10.51
C SER A 83 -8.05 3.55 -11.72
N ASP A 84 -7.46 2.80 -12.65
CA ASP A 84 -8.16 2.31 -13.83
C ASP A 84 -9.37 1.42 -13.43
N ALA A 85 -9.28 0.68 -12.31
CA ALA A 85 -10.40 -0.09 -11.75
C ALA A 85 -11.60 0.79 -11.35
N VAL A 86 -11.36 1.91 -10.65
CA VAL A 86 -12.41 2.87 -10.30
C VAL A 86 -13.04 3.48 -11.56
N MET A 87 -12.20 3.84 -12.53
CA MET A 87 -12.66 4.41 -13.81
C MET A 87 -13.58 3.46 -14.55
N THR A 88 -13.20 2.21 -14.61
CA THR A 88 -13.97 1.17 -15.27
C THR A 88 -15.32 0.94 -14.62
N GLN A 89 -15.35 0.89 -13.26
CA GLN A 89 -16.60 0.77 -12.51
C GLN A 89 -17.54 1.93 -12.79
N ILE A 90 -17.03 3.15 -12.84
CA ILE A 90 -17.85 4.34 -13.13
C ILE A 90 -18.35 4.33 -14.59
N ASN A 91 -17.51 4.00 -15.57
CA ASN A 91 -17.93 3.88 -16.97
C ASN A 91 -19.03 2.84 -17.16
N LEU A 92 -18.93 1.73 -16.42
CA LEU A 92 -19.93 0.70 -16.46
C LEU A 92 -21.25 1.16 -15.83
N ALA A 93 -21.14 1.81 -14.67
CA ALA A 93 -22.28 2.36 -13.98
C ALA A 93 -23.01 3.42 -14.77
N ASP A 94 -22.28 4.22 -15.55
CA ASP A 94 -22.85 5.23 -16.46
C ASP A 94 -23.68 4.57 -17.56
N LYS A 95 -23.19 3.46 -18.14
CA LYS A 95 -23.90 2.68 -19.15
C LYS A 95 -25.14 1.96 -18.61
N HIS A 96 -25.08 1.48 -17.39
CA HIS A 96 -26.18 0.69 -16.76
C HIS A 96 -27.12 1.54 -15.88
N GLY A 97 -26.85 2.84 -15.74
CA GLY A 97 -27.69 3.74 -14.93
C GLY A 97 -27.54 3.58 -13.41
N ASN A 98 -26.52 2.86 -12.93
CA ASN A 98 -26.37 2.52 -11.52
C ASN A 98 -25.23 3.29 -10.82
N ILE A 99 -25.03 4.56 -11.22
CA ILE A 99 -23.94 5.41 -10.72
C ILE A 99 -23.97 5.57 -9.19
N LYS A 100 -25.16 5.72 -8.60
CA LYS A 100 -25.29 5.96 -7.13
C LYS A 100 -24.70 4.81 -6.32
N LEU A 101 -25.13 3.58 -6.59
CA LEU A 101 -24.64 2.38 -5.89
C LEU A 101 -23.14 2.17 -6.13
N THR A 102 -22.66 2.45 -7.34
CA THR A 102 -21.24 2.30 -7.66
C THR A 102 -20.39 3.33 -6.93
N LEU A 103 -20.83 4.58 -6.83
CA LEU A 103 -20.12 5.62 -6.05
C LEU A 103 -20.07 5.29 -4.57
N GLU A 104 -21.15 4.74 -4.00
CA GLU A 104 -21.19 4.24 -2.62
C GLU A 104 -20.14 3.16 -2.39
N LYS A 105 -20.12 2.13 -3.25
CA LYS A 105 -19.11 1.06 -3.17
C LYS A 105 -17.67 1.57 -3.35
N ILE A 106 -17.44 2.53 -4.25
CA ILE A 106 -16.13 3.15 -4.43
C ILE A 106 -15.75 3.97 -3.19
N GLN A 107 -16.68 4.68 -2.57
CA GLN A 107 -16.44 5.40 -1.33
C GLN A 107 -15.96 4.46 -0.22
N ASP A 108 -16.66 3.36 -0.02
CA ASP A 108 -16.29 2.33 0.96
C ASP A 108 -14.90 1.75 0.67
N TYR A 109 -14.63 1.49 -0.61
CA TYR A 109 -13.30 1.06 -1.07
C TYR A 109 -12.20 2.05 -0.69
N LEU A 110 -12.35 3.31 -1.03
CA LEU A 110 -11.34 4.33 -0.76
C LEU A 110 -11.17 4.57 0.75
N SER A 111 -12.27 4.52 1.50
CA SER A 111 -12.27 4.64 2.96
C SER A 111 -11.47 3.52 3.62
N GLN A 112 -11.72 2.28 3.26
CA GLN A 112 -10.99 1.12 3.75
C GLN A 112 -9.50 1.20 3.37
N PHE A 113 -9.19 1.53 2.11
CA PHE A 113 -7.80 1.69 1.65
C PHE A 113 -7.05 2.76 2.46
N ARG A 114 -7.72 3.88 2.77
CA ARG A 114 -7.15 4.92 3.62
C ARG A 114 -6.91 4.44 5.06
N GLN A 115 -7.85 3.67 5.62
CA GLN A 115 -7.68 3.07 6.96
C GLN A 115 -6.50 2.11 7.00
N ILE A 116 -6.32 1.27 5.96
CA ILE A 116 -5.16 0.38 5.82
C ILE A 116 -3.87 1.19 5.86
N LYS A 117 -3.78 2.19 4.99
CA LYS A 117 -2.59 3.04 4.88
C LYS A 117 -2.29 3.75 6.21
N ARG A 118 -3.31 4.28 6.88
CA ARG A 118 -3.17 4.94 8.18
C ARG A 118 -2.66 3.97 9.25
N LYS A 119 -3.31 2.81 9.42
CA LYS A 119 -2.90 1.79 10.39
C LYS A 119 -1.48 1.29 10.13
N THR A 120 -1.09 1.11 8.86
CA THR A 120 0.27 0.70 8.50
C THR A 120 1.30 1.79 8.87
N ILE A 121 1.01 3.06 8.58
CA ILE A 121 1.90 4.18 8.94
C ILE A 121 2.02 4.30 10.47
N GLU A 122 0.90 4.27 11.20
CA GLU A 122 0.87 4.33 12.67
C GLU A 122 1.72 3.21 13.27
N ALA A 123 1.59 1.98 12.76
CA ALA A 123 2.34 0.83 13.22
C ALA A 123 3.86 0.96 12.99
N VAL A 124 4.29 1.58 11.90
CA VAL A 124 5.71 1.72 11.54
C VAL A 124 6.34 2.98 12.16
N THR A 125 5.56 4.01 12.44
CA THR A 125 6.06 5.30 12.94
C THR A 125 6.74 5.16 14.30
N TYR A 126 6.11 4.45 15.25
CA TYR A 126 6.64 4.27 16.59
C TYR A 126 8.02 3.56 16.60
N PRO A 127 8.20 2.39 15.94
CA PRO A 127 9.51 1.75 15.82
C PRO A 127 10.59 2.65 15.21
N ILE A 128 10.27 3.43 14.18
CA ILE A 128 11.23 4.33 13.53
C ILE A 128 11.69 5.43 14.50
N ILE A 129 10.76 6.04 15.23
CA ILE A 129 11.09 7.07 16.23
C ILE A 129 12.00 6.48 17.30
N LEU A 130 11.70 5.29 17.80
CA LEU A 130 12.44 4.64 18.87
C LEU A 130 13.85 4.23 18.43
N LEU A 131 13.99 3.70 17.20
CA LEU A 131 15.31 3.44 16.60
C LEU A 131 16.11 4.72 16.36
N GLY A 132 15.45 5.79 15.91
CA GLY A 132 16.08 7.11 15.77
C GLY A 132 16.63 7.62 17.11
N PHE A 133 15.84 7.49 18.17
CA PHE A 133 16.25 7.87 19.53
C PHE A 133 17.44 7.05 20.03
N LEU A 134 17.43 5.74 19.78
CA LEU A 134 18.56 4.86 20.08
C LEU A 134 19.85 5.32 19.37
N VAL A 135 19.80 5.65 18.09
CA VAL A 135 20.95 6.16 17.34
C VAL A 135 21.46 7.47 17.94
N VAL A 136 20.57 8.38 18.32
CA VAL A 136 20.96 9.67 18.97
C VAL A 136 21.67 9.43 20.30
N ILE A 137 21.15 8.52 21.14
CA ILE A 137 21.78 8.15 22.40
C ILE A 137 23.19 7.58 22.15
N MET A 138 23.33 6.66 21.19
CA MET A 138 24.61 6.03 20.86
C MET A 138 25.64 7.05 20.35
N LEU A 139 25.21 7.99 19.52
CA LEU A 139 26.08 9.08 19.03
C LEU A 139 26.49 10.02 20.18
N GLY A 140 25.58 10.34 21.08
CA GLY A 140 25.86 11.14 22.27
C GLY A 140 26.90 10.47 23.18
N LEU A 141 26.72 9.19 23.46
CA LEU A 141 27.67 8.37 24.23
C LEU A 141 29.04 8.33 23.59
N ARG A 142 29.09 8.08 22.28
CA ARG A 142 30.35 8.07 21.53
C ARG A 142 31.10 9.40 21.65
N HIS A 143 30.39 10.53 21.58
CA HIS A 143 31.01 11.86 21.53
C HIS A 143 31.40 12.38 22.92
N TYR A 144 30.62 12.09 23.95
CA TYR A 144 30.79 12.67 25.29
C TYR A 144 31.39 11.71 26.32
N LEU A 145 30.99 10.44 26.33
CA LEU A 145 31.35 9.52 27.42
C LEU A 145 32.60 8.70 27.10
N ILE A 146 32.74 8.18 25.89
CA ILE A 146 33.85 7.30 25.52
C ILE A 146 35.23 8.00 25.59
N PRO A 147 35.38 9.28 25.20
CA PRO A 147 36.64 9.98 25.33
C PRO A 147 37.13 10.16 26.79
N GLN A 148 36.21 10.00 27.77
CA GLN A 148 36.53 10.14 29.19
C GLN A 148 36.93 8.81 29.83
N LEU A 149 36.84 7.70 29.12
CA LEU A 149 37.25 6.38 29.60
C LEU A 149 38.69 6.12 29.18
N GLU A 150 39.59 6.09 30.16
CA GLU A 150 41.05 5.86 29.96
C GLU A 150 41.40 4.41 29.57
N SER A 151 40.47 3.45 29.75
CA SER A 151 40.72 2.02 29.48
C SER A 151 40.06 1.56 28.18
N GLN A 152 40.87 1.04 27.26
CA GLN A 152 40.40 0.35 26.05
C GLN A 152 40.03 -1.10 26.39
N ASN A 153 38.79 -1.34 26.75
CA ASN A 153 38.27 -2.69 26.90
C ASN A 153 37.51 -3.14 25.66
N ALA A 154 37.43 -4.46 25.42
CA ALA A 154 36.70 -5.04 24.28
C ALA A 154 35.24 -4.57 24.19
N LEU A 155 34.60 -4.29 25.35
CA LEU A 155 33.22 -3.73 25.39
C LEU A 155 33.17 -2.26 24.95
N THR A 156 34.17 -1.47 25.28
CA THR A 156 34.27 -0.07 24.86
C THR A 156 34.50 0.01 23.34
N ASP A 157 35.33 -0.89 22.80
CA ASP A 157 35.57 -0.98 21.36
C ASP A 157 34.33 -1.45 20.60
N LEU A 158 33.59 -2.42 21.14
CA LEU A 158 32.28 -2.85 20.60
C LEU A 158 31.29 -1.69 20.55
N LEU A 159 31.16 -0.90 21.63
CA LEU A 159 30.29 0.25 21.71
C LEU A 159 30.68 1.38 20.72
N LEU A 160 31.97 1.63 20.55
CA LEU A 160 32.52 2.58 19.58
C LEU A 160 32.12 2.23 18.14
N HIS A 161 32.14 0.94 17.82
CA HIS A 161 31.88 0.44 16.48
C HIS A 161 30.40 0.08 16.25
N LEU A 162 29.56 0.04 17.30
CA LEU A 162 28.14 -0.31 17.20
C LEU A 162 27.33 0.57 16.21
N PRO A 163 27.54 1.93 16.14
CA PRO A 163 26.91 2.74 15.10
C PRO A 163 27.35 2.35 13.69
N HIS A 164 28.61 1.95 13.51
CA HIS A 164 29.12 1.50 12.21
C HIS A 164 28.54 0.13 11.84
N TYR A 165 28.45 -0.81 12.78
CA TYR A 165 27.76 -2.11 12.55
C TYR A 165 26.29 -1.93 12.22
N PHE A 166 25.61 -1.00 12.92
CA PHE A 166 24.22 -0.66 12.61
C PHE A 166 24.06 -0.07 11.21
N LEU A 167 24.95 0.84 10.84
CA LEU A 167 24.97 1.46 9.50
C LEU A 167 25.32 0.43 8.42
N GLY A 168 26.28 -0.45 8.68
CA GLY A 168 26.63 -1.58 7.83
C GLY A 168 25.46 -2.55 7.64
N PHE A 169 24.75 -2.87 8.72
CA PHE A 169 23.52 -3.70 8.68
C PHE A 169 22.41 -3.03 7.86
N CYS A 170 22.19 -1.73 8.03
CA CYS A 170 21.24 -0.97 7.21
C CYS A 170 21.62 -0.98 5.73
N LEU A 171 22.90 -0.79 5.40
CA LEU A 171 23.40 -0.85 4.02
C LEU A 171 23.26 -2.25 3.43
N LEU A 172 23.53 -3.29 4.22
CA LEU A 172 23.33 -4.69 3.82
C LEU A 172 21.84 -4.97 3.54
N LEU A 173 20.94 -4.51 4.41
CA LEU A 173 19.50 -4.63 4.20
C LEU A 173 19.06 -3.88 2.93
N LEU A 174 19.54 -2.66 2.72
CA LEU A 174 19.25 -1.89 1.50
C LEU A 174 19.78 -2.58 0.25
N SER A 175 20.96 -3.19 0.32
CA SER A 175 21.55 -3.98 -0.78
C SER A 175 20.72 -5.24 -1.07
N LEU A 176 20.28 -5.95 -0.03
CA LEU A 176 19.38 -7.11 -0.16
C LEU A 176 18.02 -6.71 -0.76
N ILE A 177 17.44 -5.62 -0.29
CA ILE A 177 16.18 -5.08 -0.84
C ILE A 177 16.37 -4.66 -2.30
N GLY A 178 17.47 -3.99 -2.63
CA GLY A 178 17.81 -3.60 -4.00
C GLY A 178 18.01 -4.81 -4.92
N SER A 179 18.76 -5.82 -4.48
CA SER A 179 18.97 -7.07 -5.20
C SER A 179 17.64 -7.83 -5.41
N PHE A 180 16.83 -7.91 -4.35
CA PHE A 180 15.50 -8.51 -4.44
C PHE A 180 14.59 -7.73 -5.40
N TYR A 181 14.65 -6.40 -5.40
CA TYR A 181 13.90 -5.56 -6.34
C TYR A 181 14.32 -5.81 -7.80
N LEU A 182 15.62 -5.91 -8.07
CA LEU A 182 16.16 -6.23 -9.40
C LEU A 182 15.75 -7.64 -9.85
N TYR A 183 15.87 -8.62 -8.95
CA TYR A 183 15.39 -9.99 -9.20
C TYR A 183 13.89 -10.02 -9.48
N ALA A 184 13.11 -9.33 -8.66
CA ALA A 184 11.66 -9.23 -8.82
C ALA A 184 11.26 -8.54 -10.14
N ARG A 185 12.09 -7.63 -10.67
CA ARG A 185 11.83 -6.98 -11.95
C ARG A 185 12.04 -7.91 -13.15
N SER A 186 12.92 -8.88 -13.03
CA SER A 186 13.27 -9.82 -14.10
C SER A 186 12.42 -11.10 -14.10
N CYS A 187 11.76 -11.42 -12.98
CA CYS A 187 10.90 -12.59 -12.84
C CYS A 187 9.42 -12.31 -13.13
N SER A 188 8.71 -13.35 -13.61
CA SER A 188 7.25 -13.35 -13.64
C SER A 188 6.69 -13.12 -12.23
N ARG A 189 5.73 -12.21 -12.12
CA ARG A 189 5.10 -11.88 -10.84
C ARG A 189 4.35 -13.06 -10.25
N LEU A 190 3.73 -13.88 -11.08
CA LEU A 190 3.07 -15.10 -10.61
C LEU A 190 4.05 -16.03 -9.87
N ARG A 191 5.25 -16.27 -10.41
CA ARG A 191 6.28 -17.09 -9.75
C ARG A 191 6.78 -16.44 -8.46
N LEU A 192 7.06 -15.14 -8.51
CA LEU A 192 7.54 -14.38 -7.35
C LEU A 192 6.55 -14.47 -6.19
N PHE A 193 5.28 -14.18 -6.42
CA PHE A 193 4.26 -14.23 -5.38
C PHE A 193 3.98 -15.66 -4.92
N SER A 194 4.08 -16.65 -5.81
CA SER A 194 4.02 -18.05 -5.43
C SER A 194 5.16 -18.43 -4.47
N GLN A 195 6.40 -18.04 -4.75
CA GLN A 195 7.54 -18.31 -3.89
C GLN A 195 7.42 -17.58 -2.55
N LEU A 196 7.05 -16.28 -2.56
CA LEU A 196 6.85 -15.49 -1.35
C LEU A 196 5.76 -16.05 -0.44
N SER A 197 4.74 -16.71 -1.01
CA SER A 197 3.66 -17.29 -0.24
C SER A 197 4.07 -18.46 0.65
N TYR A 198 5.23 -19.09 0.42
CA TYR A 198 5.75 -20.19 1.25
C TYR A 198 6.46 -19.71 2.52
N TYR A 199 6.86 -18.44 2.62
CA TYR A 199 7.51 -17.93 3.83
C TYR A 199 6.52 -17.84 5.01
N PRO A 200 6.90 -18.27 6.23
CA PRO A 200 5.92 -18.48 7.32
C PRO A 200 5.20 -17.20 7.76
N ILE A 201 5.89 -16.07 7.89
CA ILE A 201 5.29 -14.81 8.38
C ILE A 201 4.76 -13.97 7.21
N ILE A 202 5.65 -13.64 6.28
CA ILE A 202 5.34 -12.79 5.13
C ILE A 202 4.31 -13.47 4.20
N GLY A 203 4.46 -14.77 3.98
CA GLY A 203 3.57 -15.53 3.10
C GLY A 203 2.13 -15.62 3.64
N SER A 204 1.96 -15.71 4.96
CA SER A 204 0.60 -15.70 5.55
C SER A 204 -0.10 -14.37 5.34
N LEU A 205 0.58 -13.25 5.63
CA LEU A 205 0.06 -11.90 5.38
C LEU A 205 -0.20 -11.65 3.89
N LEU A 206 0.73 -12.10 3.04
CA LEU A 206 0.62 -11.94 1.59
C LEU A 206 -0.59 -12.71 1.03
N ARG A 207 -0.78 -13.96 1.43
CA ARG A 207 -1.93 -14.77 1.04
C ARG A 207 -3.23 -14.12 1.48
N GLN A 208 -3.30 -13.63 2.72
CA GLN A 208 -4.50 -12.97 3.23
C GLN A 208 -4.80 -11.68 2.48
N TYR A 209 -3.77 -10.85 2.21
CA TYR A 209 -3.90 -9.62 1.45
C TYR A 209 -4.38 -9.87 0.01
N LEU A 210 -3.72 -10.78 -0.71
CA LEU A 210 -4.09 -11.07 -2.11
C LEU A 210 -5.48 -11.69 -2.21
N THR A 211 -5.81 -12.59 -1.29
CA THR A 211 -7.16 -13.18 -1.23
C THR A 211 -8.23 -12.10 -1.02
N ALA A 212 -8.07 -11.25 0.00
CA ALA A 212 -8.99 -10.17 0.28
C ALA A 212 -9.12 -9.18 -0.89
N TYR A 213 -7.98 -8.84 -1.51
CA TYR A 213 -7.92 -7.91 -2.63
C TYR A 213 -8.64 -8.46 -3.86
N TYR A 214 -8.31 -9.69 -4.30
CA TYR A 214 -8.91 -10.27 -5.50
C TYR A 214 -10.36 -10.69 -5.28
N ALA A 215 -10.73 -11.21 -4.11
CA ALA A 215 -12.12 -11.49 -3.77
C ALA A 215 -12.98 -10.22 -3.93
N ARG A 216 -12.46 -9.09 -3.47
CA ARG A 216 -13.13 -7.81 -3.60
C ARG A 216 -13.24 -7.32 -5.03
N GLU A 217 -12.13 -7.32 -5.79
CA GLU A 217 -12.14 -6.86 -7.18
C GLU A 217 -13.09 -7.70 -8.04
N TRP A 218 -13.00 -9.01 -7.93
CA TRP A 218 -13.91 -9.91 -8.66
C TRP A 218 -15.34 -9.80 -8.17
N GLY A 219 -15.54 -9.81 -6.85
CA GLY A 219 -16.88 -9.69 -6.24
C GLY A 219 -17.60 -8.42 -6.67
N ASN A 220 -16.88 -7.30 -6.67
CA ASN A 220 -17.43 -6.01 -7.08
C ASN A 220 -17.79 -5.98 -8.57
N LEU A 221 -16.90 -6.45 -9.45
CA LEU A 221 -17.12 -6.42 -10.89
C LEU A 221 -18.21 -7.44 -11.32
N ILE A 222 -18.18 -8.66 -10.79
CA ILE A 222 -19.22 -9.66 -11.03
C ILE A 222 -20.58 -9.22 -10.45
N GLY A 223 -20.57 -8.63 -9.26
CA GLY A 223 -21.78 -8.10 -8.62
C GLY A 223 -22.42 -6.91 -9.35
N GLN A 224 -21.70 -6.28 -10.28
CA GLN A 224 -22.23 -5.28 -11.20
C GLN A 224 -22.72 -5.89 -12.52
N GLY A 225 -22.68 -7.21 -12.67
CA GLY A 225 -23.17 -7.92 -13.85
C GLY A 225 -22.15 -8.08 -14.97
N LEU A 226 -20.86 -7.84 -14.71
CA LEU A 226 -19.82 -8.09 -15.69
C LEU A 226 -19.54 -9.60 -15.84
N GLU A 227 -19.43 -10.03 -17.07
CA GLU A 227 -18.97 -11.37 -17.38
C GLU A 227 -17.49 -11.55 -17.01
N LEU A 228 -17.12 -12.72 -16.51
CA LEU A 228 -15.77 -13.04 -16.07
C LEU A 228 -14.72 -12.80 -17.15
N ILE A 229 -15.02 -13.14 -18.41
CA ILE A 229 -14.10 -12.91 -19.54
C ILE A 229 -13.81 -11.42 -19.72
N THR A 230 -14.82 -10.58 -19.65
CA THR A 230 -14.68 -9.11 -19.73
C THR A 230 -13.83 -8.58 -18.58
N ILE A 231 -14.04 -9.08 -17.36
CA ILE A 231 -13.23 -8.72 -16.18
C ILE A 231 -11.76 -9.07 -16.41
N LEU A 232 -11.48 -10.28 -16.92
CA LEU A 232 -10.10 -10.71 -17.21
C LEU A 232 -9.45 -9.88 -18.31
N GLU A 233 -10.19 -9.47 -19.32
CA GLU A 233 -9.69 -8.55 -20.36
C GLU A 233 -9.31 -7.19 -19.78
N MET A 234 -10.14 -6.64 -18.91
CA MET A 234 -9.86 -5.39 -18.21
C MET A 234 -8.62 -5.51 -17.32
N MET A 235 -8.53 -6.58 -16.52
CA MET A 235 -7.36 -6.86 -15.68
C MET A 235 -6.08 -7.05 -16.51
N SER A 236 -6.18 -7.58 -17.74
CA SER A 236 -5.02 -7.77 -18.62
C SER A 236 -4.42 -6.46 -19.13
N ASN A 237 -5.15 -5.35 -19.07
CA ASN A 237 -4.73 -4.01 -19.46
C ASN A 237 -4.29 -3.13 -18.27
N GLU A 238 -4.41 -3.64 -17.03
CA GLU A 238 -4.04 -2.91 -15.83
C GLU A 238 -2.52 -2.64 -15.74
N LYS A 239 -2.16 -1.59 -14.98
CA LYS A 239 -0.74 -1.24 -14.74
C LYS A 239 -0.01 -2.28 -13.89
N SER A 240 -0.73 -3.00 -13.05
CA SER A 240 -0.17 -4.06 -12.20
C SER A 240 0.26 -5.26 -13.04
N GLN A 241 1.55 -5.58 -13.01
CA GLN A 241 2.08 -6.73 -13.74
C GLN A 241 1.47 -8.05 -13.24
N LEU A 242 1.26 -8.19 -11.91
CA LEU A 242 0.61 -9.38 -11.34
C LEU A 242 -0.81 -9.54 -11.87
N MET A 243 -1.60 -8.46 -11.91
CA MET A 243 -2.94 -8.50 -12.46
C MET A 243 -2.95 -8.95 -13.93
N ARG A 244 -2.07 -8.38 -14.75
CA ARG A 244 -1.97 -8.76 -16.17
C ARG A 244 -1.61 -10.23 -16.37
N GLU A 245 -0.60 -10.70 -15.64
CA GLU A 245 -0.16 -12.10 -15.74
C GLU A 245 -1.24 -13.06 -15.26
N LEU A 246 -1.88 -12.74 -14.12
CA LEU A 246 -2.95 -13.55 -13.54
C LEU A 246 -4.17 -13.62 -14.47
N ALA A 247 -4.60 -12.47 -15.00
CA ALA A 247 -5.73 -12.42 -15.92
C ALA A 247 -5.51 -13.24 -17.20
N LYS A 248 -4.30 -13.13 -17.79
CA LYS A 248 -3.95 -13.90 -18.98
C LYS A 248 -3.94 -15.39 -18.71
N ASP A 249 -3.38 -15.79 -17.58
CA ASP A 249 -3.25 -17.20 -17.21
C ASP A 249 -4.63 -17.82 -16.88
N ILE A 250 -5.48 -17.10 -16.13
CA ILE A 250 -6.86 -17.55 -15.89
C ILE A 250 -7.64 -17.64 -17.20
N LYS A 251 -7.56 -16.60 -18.07
CA LYS A 251 -8.25 -16.60 -19.36
C LYS A 251 -7.87 -17.80 -20.23
N GLN A 252 -6.57 -18.12 -20.31
CA GLN A 252 -6.09 -19.29 -21.04
C GLN A 252 -6.64 -20.60 -20.46
N SER A 253 -6.68 -20.70 -19.13
CA SER A 253 -7.20 -21.89 -18.44
C SER A 253 -8.70 -22.08 -18.68
N LEU A 254 -9.49 -21.00 -18.67
CA LEU A 254 -10.92 -21.06 -18.98
C LEU A 254 -11.17 -21.49 -20.43
N LEU A 255 -10.39 -20.96 -21.37
CA LEU A 255 -10.47 -21.34 -22.79
C LEU A 255 -10.06 -22.81 -23.01
N ALA A 256 -9.21 -23.37 -22.14
CA ALA A 256 -8.83 -24.78 -22.13
C ALA A 256 -9.86 -25.69 -21.42
N GLY A 257 -11.00 -25.13 -20.98
CA GLY A 257 -12.09 -25.89 -20.35
C GLY A 257 -11.93 -26.08 -18.83
N GLN A 258 -10.95 -25.46 -18.18
CA GLN A 258 -10.85 -25.48 -16.71
C GLN A 258 -11.85 -24.49 -16.11
N SER A 259 -12.47 -24.84 -14.98
CA SER A 259 -13.34 -23.93 -14.25
C SER A 259 -12.54 -22.84 -13.52
N PHE A 260 -13.18 -21.70 -13.28
CA PHE A 260 -12.56 -20.56 -12.58
C PHE A 260 -12.06 -20.93 -11.19
N HIS A 261 -12.89 -21.62 -10.40
CA HIS A 261 -12.52 -22.07 -9.05
C HIS A 261 -11.31 -23.02 -9.06
N GLN A 262 -11.24 -23.97 -10.01
CA GLN A 262 -10.11 -24.89 -10.13
C GLN A 262 -8.80 -24.15 -10.43
N ARG A 263 -8.84 -23.16 -11.33
CA ARG A 263 -7.66 -22.38 -11.63
C ARG A 263 -7.21 -21.53 -10.46
N VAL A 264 -8.14 -20.89 -9.75
CA VAL A 264 -7.84 -20.10 -8.54
C VAL A 264 -7.24 -20.96 -7.43
N ALA A 265 -7.71 -22.18 -7.24
CA ALA A 265 -7.16 -23.14 -6.28
C ALA A 265 -5.70 -23.52 -6.55
N ALA A 266 -5.26 -23.45 -7.79
CA ALA A 266 -3.88 -23.79 -8.18
C ALA A 266 -2.84 -22.73 -7.77
N TYR A 267 -3.25 -21.53 -7.39
CA TYR A 267 -2.31 -20.49 -6.97
C TYR A 267 -2.01 -20.58 -5.46
N PRO A 268 -0.74 -20.83 -5.06
CA PRO A 268 -0.36 -20.98 -3.65
C PRO A 268 -0.44 -19.67 -2.84
N PHE A 269 -0.53 -18.54 -3.52
CA PHE A 269 -0.67 -17.22 -2.90
C PHE A 269 -2.12 -16.81 -2.62
N PHE A 270 -3.09 -17.65 -2.95
CA PHE A 270 -4.47 -17.51 -2.50
C PHE A 270 -4.78 -18.46 -1.35
N LYS A 271 -5.73 -18.08 -0.53
CA LYS A 271 -6.33 -18.97 0.45
C LYS A 271 -7.24 -19.97 -0.27
N LYS A 272 -7.27 -21.20 0.22
CA LYS A 272 -8.12 -22.28 -0.37
C LYS A 272 -9.60 -21.92 -0.31
N GLU A 273 -9.99 -21.21 0.73
CA GLU A 273 -11.36 -20.74 0.94
C GLU A 273 -11.86 -19.87 -0.20
N LEU A 274 -11.00 -19.10 -0.87
CA LEU A 274 -11.39 -18.27 -2.03
C LEU A 274 -11.95 -19.15 -3.17
N SER A 275 -11.26 -20.24 -3.47
CA SER A 275 -11.73 -21.19 -4.50
C SER A 275 -13.08 -21.81 -4.14
N LEU A 276 -13.28 -22.16 -2.88
CA LEU A 276 -14.56 -22.69 -2.39
C LEU A 276 -15.69 -21.66 -2.48
N MET A 277 -15.40 -20.39 -2.15
CA MET A 277 -16.38 -19.31 -2.29
C MET A 277 -16.76 -19.04 -3.75
N ILE A 278 -15.79 -19.16 -4.66
CA ILE A 278 -16.07 -19.05 -6.11
C ILE A 278 -16.97 -20.19 -6.57
N GLU A 279 -16.65 -21.42 -6.22
CA GLU A 279 -17.45 -22.60 -6.57
C GLU A 279 -18.87 -22.50 -6.04
N TYR A 280 -19.01 -22.17 -4.77
CA TYR A 280 -20.30 -22.05 -4.10
C TYR A 280 -21.15 -20.90 -4.65
N GLY A 281 -20.52 -19.75 -4.89
CA GLY A 281 -21.20 -18.58 -5.45
C GLY A 281 -21.65 -18.79 -6.89
N ASP A 282 -20.87 -19.53 -7.69
CA ASP A 282 -21.21 -19.89 -9.07
C ASP A 282 -22.43 -20.80 -9.11
N ILE A 283 -22.46 -21.86 -8.29
CA ILE A 283 -23.61 -22.78 -8.17
C ILE A 283 -24.90 -22.04 -7.79
N LYS A 284 -24.80 -21.04 -6.92
CA LYS A 284 -25.96 -20.26 -6.46
C LYS A 284 -26.33 -19.07 -7.36
N SER A 285 -25.56 -18.81 -8.41
CA SER A 285 -25.69 -17.60 -9.24
C SER A 285 -25.59 -16.29 -8.43
N LYS A 286 -24.84 -16.31 -7.32
CA LYS A 286 -24.61 -15.19 -6.41
C LYS A 286 -23.12 -14.90 -6.19
N LEU A 287 -22.29 -15.29 -7.13
CA LEU A 287 -20.83 -15.22 -7.01
C LEU A 287 -20.31 -13.84 -6.58
N GLY A 288 -20.84 -12.77 -7.16
CA GLY A 288 -20.44 -11.40 -6.81
C GLY A 288 -20.73 -11.06 -5.34
N GLN A 289 -21.90 -11.45 -4.84
CA GLN A 289 -22.30 -11.19 -3.46
C GLN A 289 -21.49 -12.02 -2.45
N GLU A 290 -21.29 -13.30 -2.71
CA GLU A 290 -20.50 -14.19 -1.84
C GLU A 290 -19.04 -13.75 -1.77
N LEU A 291 -18.44 -13.33 -2.88
CA LEU A 291 -17.09 -12.79 -2.91
C LEU A 291 -16.98 -11.43 -2.18
N ASP A 292 -17.99 -10.57 -2.25
CA ASP A 292 -17.98 -9.29 -1.52
C ASP A 292 -18.00 -9.53 -0.01
N ILE A 293 -18.88 -10.41 0.49
CA ILE A 293 -18.95 -10.79 1.91
C ILE A 293 -17.61 -11.41 2.35
N TYR A 294 -17.09 -12.38 1.59
CA TYR A 294 -15.83 -13.04 1.90
C TYR A 294 -14.64 -12.06 1.89
N SER A 295 -14.68 -11.07 1.01
CA SER A 295 -13.64 -10.04 0.97
C SER A 295 -13.60 -9.21 2.24
N GLN A 296 -14.76 -8.80 2.78
CA GLN A 296 -14.86 -8.03 4.01
C GLN A 296 -14.27 -8.80 5.20
N GLU A 297 -14.66 -10.06 5.38
CA GLU A 297 -14.10 -10.94 6.42
C GLU A 297 -12.59 -11.14 6.25
N SER A 298 -12.15 -11.32 5.00
CA SER A 298 -10.73 -11.47 4.68
C SER A 298 -9.92 -10.22 4.99
N TRP A 299 -10.46 -9.02 4.77
CA TRP A 299 -9.82 -7.76 5.14
C TRP A 299 -9.74 -7.58 6.65
N GLU A 300 -10.78 -7.91 7.40
CA GLU A 300 -10.76 -7.88 8.88
C GLU A 300 -9.69 -8.81 9.43
N THR A 301 -9.60 -10.02 8.89
CA THR A 301 -8.57 -11.00 9.24
C THR A 301 -7.17 -10.48 8.91
N PHE A 302 -6.98 -9.87 7.74
CA PHE A 302 -5.71 -9.25 7.36
C PHE A 302 -5.29 -8.16 8.36
N PHE A 303 -6.21 -7.27 8.73
CA PHE A 303 -5.90 -6.22 9.71
C PHE A 303 -5.59 -6.77 11.10
N SER A 304 -6.31 -7.80 11.52
CA SER A 304 -6.03 -8.50 12.78
C SER A 304 -4.63 -9.11 12.78
N GLN A 305 -4.24 -9.80 11.70
CA GLN A 305 -2.89 -10.35 11.55
C GLN A 305 -1.82 -9.26 11.49
N LEU A 306 -2.07 -8.16 10.77
CA LEU A 306 -1.16 -7.03 10.70
C LEU A 306 -0.95 -6.38 12.06
N ASN A 307 -2.01 -6.15 12.82
CA ASN A 307 -1.93 -5.62 14.18
C ASN A 307 -1.13 -6.56 15.11
N ARG A 308 -1.37 -7.87 15.03
CA ARG A 308 -0.61 -8.86 15.81
C ARG A 308 0.87 -8.85 15.44
N ALA A 309 1.21 -8.77 14.15
CA ALA A 309 2.60 -8.69 13.70
C ALA A 309 3.29 -7.42 14.20
N THR A 310 2.59 -6.28 14.20
CA THR A 310 3.15 -5.01 14.68
C THR A 310 3.31 -4.97 16.20
N GLN A 311 2.49 -5.66 16.97
CA GLN A 311 2.65 -5.78 18.43
C GLN A 311 3.95 -6.49 18.83
N TRP A 312 4.48 -7.40 18.01
CA TRP A 312 5.76 -8.07 18.26
C TRP A 312 6.97 -7.16 18.06
N ILE A 313 6.84 -6.08 17.30
CA ILE A 313 7.94 -5.15 17.05
C ILE A 313 8.38 -4.45 18.35
N GLN A 314 7.43 -4.08 19.19
CA GLN A 314 7.70 -3.35 20.43
C GLN A 314 8.58 -4.15 21.44
N PRO A 315 8.27 -5.40 21.79
CA PRO A 315 9.14 -6.21 22.67
C PRO A 315 10.54 -6.39 22.10
N ILE A 316 10.68 -6.57 20.78
CA ILE A 316 11.99 -6.72 20.13
C ILE A 316 12.82 -5.45 20.30
N ILE A 317 12.21 -4.28 20.07
CA ILE A 317 12.90 -3.00 20.24
C ILE A 317 13.30 -2.77 21.71
N PHE A 318 12.40 -3.06 22.66
CA PHE A 318 12.73 -2.96 24.10
C PHE A 318 13.91 -3.88 24.49
N LEU A 319 13.94 -5.09 23.95
CA LEU A 319 15.08 -6.00 24.18
C LEU A 319 16.39 -5.40 23.65
N VAL A 320 16.38 -4.85 22.43
CA VAL A 320 17.57 -4.19 21.85
C VAL A 320 18.02 -3.01 22.71
N VAL A 321 17.09 -2.16 23.12
CA VAL A 321 17.39 -1.00 23.99
C VAL A 321 17.96 -1.47 25.32
N ALA A 322 17.37 -2.48 25.96
CA ALA A 322 17.85 -3.03 27.22
C ALA A 322 19.28 -3.58 27.10
N VAL A 323 19.58 -4.34 26.03
CA VAL A 323 20.93 -4.85 25.77
C VAL A 323 21.93 -3.71 25.59
N VAL A 324 21.56 -2.65 24.86
CA VAL A 324 22.42 -1.47 24.68
C VAL A 324 22.70 -0.77 26.02
N ILE A 325 21.67 -0.59 26.86
CA ILE A 325 21.83 0.02 28.20
C ILE A 325 22.77 -0.83 29.05
N VAL A 326 22.59 -2.15 29.11
CA VAL A 326 23.45 -3.06 29.84
C VAL A 326 24.90 -2.97 29.36
N MET A 327 25.13 -2.94 28.06
CA MET A 327 26.47 -2.76 27.46
C MET A 327 27.13 -1.43 27.89
N ILE A 328 26.34 -0.35 27.95
CA ILE A 328 26.83 0.96 28.39
C ILE A 328 27.27 0.90 29.86
N TYR A 329 26.42 0.35 30.74
CA TYR A 329 26.78 0.19 32.16
C TYR A 329 27.99 -0.70 32.34
N ALA A 330 28.07 -1.81 31.62
CA ALA A 330 29.24 -2.69 31.68
C ALA A 330 30.51 -2.00 31.24
N ALA A 331 30.46 -1.18 30.17
CA ALA A 331 31.62 -0.43 29.67
C ALA A 331 32.13 0.63 30.67
N ILE A 332 31.23 1.20 31.49
CA ILE A 332 31.58 2.22 32.48
C ILE A 332 32.10 1.55 33.77
N LEU A 333 31.42 0.50 34.25
CA LEU A 333 31.72 -0.10 35.58
C LEU A 333 32.90 -1.05 35.52
N LEU A 334 33.12 -1.80 34.45
CA LEU A 334 34.19 -2.80 34.35
C LEU A 334 35.58 -2.22 34.59
N PRO A 335 35.98 -1.06 34.00
CA PRO A 335 37.26 -0.43 34.29
C PRO A 335 37.42 -0.01 35.74
N ILE A 336 36.34 0.51 36.37
CA ILE A 336 36.36 0.95 37.78
C ILE A 336 36.64 -0.22 38.69
N TYR A 337 36.02 -1.38 38.47
CA TYR A 337 36.25 -2.58 39.27
C TYR A 337 37.62 -3.20 39.03
N GLN A 338 38.18 -3.15 37.81
CA GLN A 338 39.52 -3.63 37.51
C GLN A 338 40.59 -2.80 38.23
N HIS A 339 40.49 -1.49 38.23
CA HIS A 339 41.43 -0.63 38.96
C HIS A 339 41.32 -0.75 40.47
N MET A 340 40.16 -1.10 41.05
CA MET A 340 40.03 -1.40 42.49
C MET A 340 40.65 -2.73 42.84
N GLY A 341 40.67 -3.73 41.96
CA GLY A 341 41.30 -5.05 42.20
C GLY A 341 42.84 -5.00 42.14
N ASP A 342 43.43 -4.03 41.45
CA ASP A 342 44.91 -3.86 41.38
C ASP A 342 45.50 -3.07 42.56
N VAL A 343 44.64 -2.54 43.46
CA VAL A 343 45.05 -1.76 44.65
C VAL A 343 45.03 -2.59 45.93
N PHE A 344 44.54 -3.80 45.89
CA PHE A 344 44.57 -4.77 46.98
C PHE A 344 45.41 -6.01 46.61
#